data_eb1ab7e7678aa8771be8c457ae803312
#
_entry.id   eb1ab7e7678aa8771be8c457ae803312
#
_cell.length_a   1.000
_cell.length_b   1.000
_cell.length_c   1.000
_cell.angle_alpha   90.00
_cell.angle_beta   90.00
_cell.angle_gamma   90.00
#
_symmetry.space_group_name_H-M   'P 1'
#
loop_
_entity.id
_entity.type
_entity.pdbx_description
1 polymer ?
#
loop_
_entity_poly.entity_id
_entity_poly.type
_entity_poly.pdbx_seq_one_letter_code
_entity_poly.pdbx_strand_id
1 'polypeptide(L)'
;MDSEVVKIVRGVRDEIVANYYRMKLNASGEFAEKTQVIEDGGSIKIVAPAYIYQMEDGRLAGTMPPVSVIKKWIRDKNANAGTDIPESAAWAIAYHIKKDGIKVPNDYNAGGVASSILNPELIKRITVEINRIVAARILTILTK
;
A
#
# COMPACT_ATOMS: atom_id res chain seq x y z
N MET A 1 -1.49 -9.31 -22.71
CA MET A 1 -1.89 -7.91 -22.50
C MET A 1 -0.80 -6.97 -22.98
N ASP A 2 -1.15 -5.72 -23.26
CA ASP A 2 -0.19 -4.74 -23.76
C ASP A 2 0.88 -4.42 -22.71
N SER A 3 2.16 -4.61 -23.09
CA SER A 3 3.28 -4.34 -22.20
C SER A 3 3.35 -2.87 -21.75
N GLU A 4 2.85 -1.92 -22.58
CA GLU A 4 2.80 -0.50 -22.22
C GLU A 4 1.74 -0.22 -21.15
N VAL A 5 0.57 -0.85 -21.24
CA VAL A 5 -0.47 -0.75 -20.19
C VAL A 5 0.03 -1.35 -18.88
N VAL A 6 0.70 -2.48 -18.91
CA VAL A 6 1.32 -3.10 -17.73
C VAL A 6 2.34 -2.16 -17.09
N LYS A 7 3.15 -1.46 -17.87
CA LYS A 7 4.12 -0.46 -17.37
C LYS A 7 3.43 0.70 -16.65
N ILE A 8 2.31 1.19 -17.17
CA ILE A 8 1.52 2.25 -16.52
C ILE A 8 1.04 1.78 -15.14
N VAL A 9 0.46 0.58 -15.06
CA VAL A 9 -0.04 0.03 -13.79
C VAL A 9 1.10 -0.24 -12.80
N ARG A 10 2.26 -0.70 -13.28
CA ARG A 10 3.47 -0.83 -12.46
C ARG A 10 3.93 0.52 -11.90
N GLY A 11 3.86 1.58 -12.69
CA GLY A 11 4.15 2.93 -12.23
C GLY A 11 3.24 3.37 -11.07
N VAL A 12 1.95 3.05 -11.14
CA VAL A 12 1.00 3.31 -10.05
C VAL A 12 1.36 2.50 -8.78
N ARG A 13 1.66 1.21 -8.94
CA ARG A 13 2.14 0.37 -7.84
C ARG A 13 3.38 0.98 -7.17
N ASP A 14 4.33 1.45 -7.96
CA ASP A 14 5.56 2.04 -7.45
C ASP A 14 5.30 3.37 -6.71
N GLU A 15 4.34 4.18 -7.17
CA GLU A 15 3.89 5.39 -6.47
C GLU A 15 3.27 5.05 -5.09
N ILE A 16 2.45 4.00 -5.01
CA ILE A 16 1.86 3.54 -3.73
C ILE A 16 2.96 3.10 -2.76
N VAL A 17 3.92 2.31 -3.22
CA VAL A 17 5.04 1.84 -2.39
C VAL A 17 5.93 3.01 -1.97
N ALA A 18 6.21 3.95 -2.86
CA ALA A 18 6.96 5.16 -2.51
C ALA A 18 6.24 6.01 -1.46
N ASN A 19 4.91 6.13 -1.56
CA ASN A 19 4.11 6.81 -0.56
C ASN A 19 4.15 6.13 0.81
N TYR A 20 4.08 4.81 0.83
CA TYR A 20 4.24 4.00 2.04
C TYR A 20 5.55 4.32 2.77
N TYR A 21 6.67 4.38 2.05
CA TYR A 21 7.96 4.77 2.64
C TYR A 21 8.01 6.24 3.04
N ARG A 22 7.44 7.13 2.25
CA ARG A 22 7.36 8.57 2.58
C ARG A 22 6.58 8.81 3.86
N MET A 23 5.52 8.05 4.09
CA MET A 23 4.72 8.09 5.31
C MET A 23 5.39 7.40 6.50
N LYS A 24 6.57 6.80 6.32
CA LYS A 24 7.32 6.05 7.34
C LYS A 24 6.53 4.91 8.00
N LEU A 25 5.69 4.26 7.20
CA LEU A 25 4.90 3.10 7.64
C LEU A 25 5.70 1.79 7.60
N ASN A 26 6.89 1.79 7.01
CA ASN A 26 7.72 0.61 6.84
C ASN A 26 8.22 0.03 8.18
N ALA A 27 8.21 -1.28 8.25
CA ALA A 27 8.82 -2.05 9.32
C ALA A 27 9.67 -3.19 8.72
N SER A 28 9.08 -4.32 8.32
CA SER A 28 9.81 -5.46 7.70
C SER A 28 10.14 -5.27 6.22
N GLY A 29 9.49 -4.34 5.52
CA GLY A 29 9.57 -4.23 4.06
C GLY A 29 8.62 -5.16 3.30
N GLU A 30 7.89 -6.01 4.00
CA GLU A 30 6.97 -7.00 3.43
C GLU A 30 5.88 -6.37 2.56
N PHE A 31 5.40 -5.18 2.91
CA PHE A 31 4.40 -4.46 2.13
C PHE A 31 4.88 -4.19 0.70
N ALA A 32 6.10 -3.68 0.54
CA ALA A 32 6.66 -3.39 -0.77
C ALA A 32 6.87 -4.67 -1.59
N GLU A 33 7.33 -5.74 -0.95
CA GLU A 33 7.57 -7.04 -1.59
C GLU A 33 6.27 -7.69 -2.05
N LYS A 34 5.22 -7.67 -1.22
CA LYS A 34 3.93 -8.31 -1.49
C LYS A 34 2.95 -7.43 -2.28
N THR A 35 3.25 -6.14 -2.47
CA THR A 35 2.45 -5.28 -3.35
C THR A 35 2.93 -5.47 -4.78
N GLN A 36 2.13 -6.17 -5.58
CA GLN A 36 2.51 -6.63 -6.90
C GLN A 36 1.45 -6.30 -7.95
N VAL A 37 1.88 -6.22 -9.21
CA VAL A 37 0.99 -6.15 -10.37
C VAL A 37 0.86 -7.56 -10.93
N ILE A 38 -0.35 -8.04 -11.06
CA ILE A 38 -0.67 -9.33 -11.65
C ILE A 38 -1.59 -9.17 -12.86
N GLU A 39 -1.40 -10.04 -13.85
CA GLU A 39 -2.28 -10.18 -14.99
C GLU A 39 -3.14 -11.43 -14.79
N ASP A 40 -4.45 -11.27 -14.90
CA ASP A 40 -5.41 -12.33 -14.66
C ASP A 40 -6.60 -12.20 -15.61
N GLY A 41 -6.76 -13.19 -16.50
CA GLY A 41 -7.94 -13.28 -17.37
C GLY A 41 -8.25 -12.05 -18.23
N GLY A 42 -7.22 -11.34 -18.69
CA GLY A 42 -7.40 -10.11 -19.48
C GLY A 42 -7.56 -8.83 -18.64
N SER A 43 -7.42 -8.93 -17.35
CA SER A 43 -7.36 -7.77 -16.44
C SER A 43 -5.97 -7.61 -15.82
N ILE A 44 -5.63 -6.38 -15.44
CA ILE A 44 -4.41 -6.07 -14.68
C ILE A 44 -4.84 -5.59 -13.31
N LYS A 45 -4.27 -6.18 -12.27
CA LYS A 45 -4.60 -5.91 -10.88
C LYS A 45 -3.36 -5.53 -10.10
N ILE A 46 -3.49 -4.55 -9.18
CA ILE A 46 -2.51 -4.33 -8.10
C ILE A 46 -3.04 -5.08 -6.88
N VAL A 47 -2.25 -6.02 -6.38
CA VAL A 47 -2.56 -6.75 -5.14
C VAL A 47 -1.62 -6.29 -4.03
N ALA A 48 -2.15 -6.18 -2.83
CA ALA A 48 -1.42 -5.77 -1.64
C ALA A 48 -1.83 -6.64 -0.45
N PRO A 49 -1.00 -6.71 0.61
CA PRO A 49 -1.39 -7.39 1.85
C PRO A 49 -2.68 -6.83 2.44
N ALA A 50 -3.51 -7.69 3.01
CA ALA A 50 -4.83 -7.31 3.57
C ALA A 50 -4.75 -6.22 4.65
N TYR A 51 -3.62 -6.11 5.37
CA TYR A 51 -3.44 -5.06 6.38
C TYR A 51 -3.36 -3.63 5.79
N ILE A 52 -3.35 -3.49 4.45
CA ILE A 52 -3.49 -2.16 3.81
C ILE A 52 -4.76 -1.44 4.28
N TYR A 53 -5.84 -2.16 4.53
CA TYR A 53 -7.08 -1.59 5.06
C TYR A 53 -6.88 -0.97 6.44
N GLN A 54 -6.05 -1.58 7.28
CA GLN A 54 -5.72 -1.01 8.60
C GLN A 54 -4.84 0.25 8.47
N MET A 55 -3.97 0.31 7.47
CA MET A 55 -3.18 1.52 7.19
C MET A 55 -4.03 2.65 6.63
N GLU A 56 -5.09 2.34 5.88
CA GLU A 56 -6.04 3.33 5.34
C GLU A 56 -7.01 3.84 6.41
N ASP A 57 -7.66 2.94 7.11
CA ASP A 57 -8.86 3.21 7.92
C ASP A 57 -8.65 2.96 9.42
N GLY A 58 -7.50 2.41 9.80
CA GLY A 58 -7.24 2.02 11.18
C GLY A 58 -7.79 0.64 11.54
N ARG A 59 -7.92 0.41 12.84
CA ARG A 59 -8.39 -0.86 13.41
C ARG A 59 -9.37 -0.59 14.53
N LEU A 60 -10.47 -1.32 14.55
CA LEU A 60 -11.43 -1.26 15.64
C LEU A 60 -10.85 -1.82 16.94
N ALA A 61 -11.30 -1.27 18.06
CA ALA A 61 -11.05 -1.82 19.40
C ALA A 61 -11.66 -3.23 19.55
N GLY A 62 -11.16 -3.98 20.52
CA GLY A 62 -11.75 -5.27 20.93
C GLY A 62 -10.74 -6.41 21.04
N THR A 63 -10.00 -6.71 20.01
CA THR A 63 -9.04 -7.83 19.99
C THR A 63 -7.61 -7.38 20.24
N MET A 64 -6.97 -7.99 21.25
CA MET A 64 -5.56 -7.74 21.54
C MET A 64 -4.68 -8.48 20.51
N PRO A 65 -3.79 -7.78 19.79
CA PRO A 65 -2.81 -8.46 18.96
C PRO A 65 -1.83 -9.26 19.83
N PRO A 66 -1.29 -10.39 19.31
CA PRO A 66 -0.27 -11.12 20.05
C PRO A 66 0.94 -10.24 20.37
N VAL A 67 1.40 -10.28 21.61
CA VAL A 67 2.56 -9.47 22.05
C VAL A 67 3.82 -9.81 21.27
N SER A 68 4.00 -11.07 20.87
CA SER A 68 5.10 -11.52 20.01
C SER A 68 5.11 -10.83 18.63
N VAL A 69 3.95 -10.58 18.05
CA VAL A 69 3.80 -9.85 16.80
C VAL A 69 4.22 -8.38 16.97
N ILE A 70 3.81 -7.76 18.08
CA ILE A 70 4.21 -6.37 18.39
C ILE A 70 5.72 -6.29 18.64
N LYS A 71 6.32 -7.25 19.36
CA LYS A 71 7.77 -7.31 19.56
C LYS A 71 8.52 -7.40 18.24
N LYS A 72 8.06 -8.25 17.33
CA LYS A 72 8.64 -8.36 15.98
C LYS A 72 8.53 -7.03 15.23
N TRP A 73 7.36 -6.41 15.25
CA TRP A 73 7.14 -5.11 14.63
C TRP A 73 8.08 -4.04 15.19
N ILE A 74 8.27 -3.98 16.52
CA ILE A 74 9.21 -3.06 17.16
C ILE A 74 10.64 -3.28 16.64
N ARG A 75 11.11 -4.52 16.61
CA ARG A 75 12.45 -4.85 16.11
C ARG A 75 12.63 -4.42 14.65
N ASP A 76 11.67 -4.76 13.81
CA ASP A 76 11.69 -4.41 12.38
C ASP A 76 11.66 -2.88 12.19
N LYS A 77 10.82 -2.18 12.95
CA LYS A 77 10.71 -0.72 12.91
C LYS A 77 12.01 -0.04 13.35
N ASN A 78 12.61 -0.50 14.43
CA ASN A 78 13.89 0.03 14.90
C ASN A 78 15.02 -0.21 13.89
N ALA A 79 15.06 -1.40 13.29
CA ALA A 79 16.10 -1.75 12.31
C ALA A 79 15.96 -0.98 10.98
N ASN A 80 14.74 -0.78 10.49
CA ASN A 80 14.50 -0.35 9.11
C ASN A 80 13.95 1.07 8.99
N ALA A 81 13.38 1.64 10.04
CA ALA A 81 12.80 2.98 10.03
C ALA A 81 13.48 3.96 11.01
N GLY A 82 14.56 3.55 11.66
CA GLY A 82 15.36 4.39 12.54
C GLY A 82 14.65 4.82 13.82
N THR A 83 13.67 4.06 14.28
CA THR A 83 13.01 4.30 15.58
C THR A 83 13.81 3.66 16.73
N ASP A 84 13.54 4.09 17.95
CA ASP A 84 14.14 3.54 19.19
C ASP A 84 13.02 3.21 20.18
N ILE A 85 12.16 2.28 19.79
CA ILE A 85 11.05 1.83 20.63
C ILE A 85 11.55 0.68 21.50
N PRO A 86 11.44 0.76 22.85
CA PRO A 86 11.85 -0.34 23.70
C PRO A 86 10.93 -1.55 23.50
N GLU A 87 11.51 -2.74 23.36
CA GLU A 87 10.75 -3.98 23.19
C GLU A 87 9.82 -4.29 24.37
N SER A 88 10.17 -3.80 25.56
CA SER A 88 9.33 -3.87 26.75
C SER A 88 8.00 -3.13 26.63
N ALA A 89 7.87 -2.19 25.70
CA ALA A 89 6.63 -1.48 25.43
C ALA A 89 5.58 -2.34 24.67
N ALA A 90 5.95 -3.51 24.17
CA ALA A 90 5.09 -4.33 23.31
C ALA A 90 3.75 -4.70 23.95
N TRP A 91 3.75 -5.05 25.25
CA TRP A 91 2.51 -5.39 25.96
C TRP A 91 1.57 -4.17 26.06
N ALA A 92 2.11 -3.02 26.45
CA ALA A 92 1.33 -1.79 26.59
C ALA A 92 0.74 -1.37 25.24
N ILE A 93 1.52 -1.45 24.16
CA ILE A 93 1.04 -1.16 22.79
C ILE A 93 -0.10 -2.11 22.43
N ALA A 94 0.08 -3.43 22.62
CA ALA A 94 -0.95 -4.43 22.32
C ALA A 94 -2.24 -4.18 23.14
N TYR A 95 -2.11 -3.82 24.41
CA TYR A 95 -3.23 -3.50 25.29
C TYR A 95 -3.99 -2.25 24.81
N HIS A 96 -3.29 -1.19 24.43
CA HIS A 96 -3.92 0.02 23.90
C HIS A 96 -4.63 -0.25 22.56
N ILE A 97 -4.07 -1.09 21.71
CA ILE A 97 -4.75 -1.52 20.46
C ILE A 97 -6.05 -2.26 20.79
N LYS A 98 -6.05 -3.14 21.79
CA LYS A 98 -7.28 -3.79 22.25
C LYS A 98 -8.31 -2.80 22.77
N LYS A 99 -7.88 -1.86 23.60
CA LYS A 99 -8.76 -0.92 24.29
C LYS A 99 -9.33 0.14 23.36
N ASP A 100 -8.49 0.77 22.55
CA ASP A 100 -8.81 1.98 21.80
C ASP A 100 -8.85 1.74 20.29
N GLY A 101 -8.34 0.60 19.81
CA GLY A 101 -8.09 0.36 18.39
C GLY A 101 -6.92 1.20 17.89
N ILE A 102 -6.85 1.34 16.58
CA ILE A 102 -5.92 2.25 15.90
C ILE A 102 -6.76 3.23 15.08
N LYS A 103 -6.75 4.50 15.47
CA LYS A 103 -7.44 5.55 14.72
C LYS A 103 -6.52 6.09 13.64
N VAL A 104 -7.03 6.23 12.43
CA VAL A 104 -6.35 6.83 11.29
C VAL A 104 -7.27 7.93 10.72
N PRO A 105 -6.78 9.16 10.50
CA PRO A 105 -5.39 9.62 10.66
C PRO A 105 -4.96 9.79 12.12
N ASN A 106 -3.66 9.69 12.35
CA ASN A 106 -3.01 9.99 13.62
C ASN A 106 -1.61 10.61 13.37
N ASP A 107 -0.87 10.94 14.43
CA ASP A 107 0.44 11.61 14.32
C ASP A 107 1.50 10.76 13.60
N TYR A 108 1.31 9.44 13.51
CA TYR A 108 2.23 8.50 12.88
C TYR A 108 1.75 7.97 11.52
N ASN A 109 0.47 8.17 11.21
CA ASN A 109 -0.13 7.71 9.97
C ASN A 109 -1.24 8.69 9.55
N ALA A 110 -0.96 9.47 8.52
CA ALA A 110 -1.91 10.43 7.96
C ALA A 110 -3.09 9.78 7.22
N GLY A 111 -3.05 8.44 7.03
CA GLY A 111 -4.01 7.73 6.20
C GLY A 111 -3.74 7.89 4.71
N GLY A 112 -4.47 7.16 3.91
CA GLY A 112 -4.43 7.33 2.46
C GLY A 112 -3.15 6.79 1.78
N VAL A 113 -2.55 5.73 2.29
CA VAL A 113 -1.34 5.13 1.70
C VAL A 113 -1.53 4.79 0.22
N ALA A 114 -2.68 4.27 -0.14
CA ALA A 114 -3.06 4.00 -1.53
C ALA A 114 -4.11 4.98 -2.06
N SER A 115 -5.13 5.33 -1.27
CA SER A 115 -6.24 6.20 -1.71
C SER A 115 -5.79 7.60 -2.07
N SER A 116 -4.77 8.16 -1.42
CA SER A 116 -4.21 9.46 -1.79
C SER A 116 -3.49 9.43 -3.14
N ILE A 117 -2.95 8.29 -3.54
CA ILE A 117 -2.33 8.08 -4.85
C ILE A 117 -3.40 7.80 -5.91
N LEU A 118 -4.38 6.95 -5.60
CA LEU A 118 -5.48 6.58 -6.50
C LEU A 118 -6.58 7.66 -6.54
N ASN A 119 -6.18 8.91 -6.63
CA ASN A 119 -7.10 10.05 -6.71
C ASN A 119 -7.71 10.19 -8.14
N PRO A 120 -8.81 10.96 -8.29
CA PRO A 120 -9.46 11.14 -9.59
C PRO A 120 -8.54 11.69 -10.69
N GLU A 121 -7.56 12.52 -10.34
CA GLU A 121 -6.61 13.12 -11.30
C GLU A 121 -5.67 12.05 -11.87
N LEU A 122 -5.14 11.16 -11.03
CA LEU A 122 -4.33 10.03 -11.47
C LEU A 122 -5.15 9.12 -12.40
N ILE A 123 -6.37 8.76 -11.98
CA ILE A 123 -7.25 7.89 -12.76
C ILE A 123 -7.53 8.49 -14.13
N LYS A 124 -7.83 9.80 -14.19
CA LYS A 124 -8.04 10.51 -15.44
C LYS A 124 -6.80 10.47 -16.34
N ARG A 125 -5.62 10.74 -15.79
CA ARG A 125 -4.34 10.70 -16.51
C ARG A 125 -4.09 9.32 -17.13
N ILE A 126 -4.24 8.27 -16.33
CA ILE A 126 -4.05 6.89 -16.77
C ILE A 126 -5.05 6.51 -17.85
N THR A 127 -6.32 6.86 -17.69
CA THR A 127 -7.37 6.57 -18.66
C THR A 127 -7.07 7.21 -20.01
N VAL A 128 -6.63 8.46 -20.02
CA VAL A 128 -6.24 9.15 -21.26
C VAL A 128 -5.05 8.45 -21.94
N GLU A 129 -4.05 8.05 -21.17
CA GLU A 129 -2.86 7.38 -21.69
C GLU A 129 -3.17 5.98 -22.24
N ILE A 130 -3.98 5.20 -21.53
CA ILE A 130 -4.43 3.87 -22.00
C ILE A 130 -5.27 4.02 -23.28
N ASN A 131 -6.19 4.96 -23.31
CA ASN A 131 -7.01 5.21 -24.51
C ASN A 131 -6.14 5.57 -25.72
N ARG A 132 -5.09 6.37 -25.54
CA ARG A 132 -4.13 6.71 -26.61
C ARG A 132 -3.42 5.47 -27.16
N ILE A 133 -2.99 4.58 -26.26
CA ILE A 133 -2.33 3.31 -26.64
C ILE A 133 -3.30 2.42 -27.44
N VAL A 134 -4.52 2.26 -26.94
CA VAL A 134 -5.56 1.44 -27.60
C VAL A 134 -5.92 2.02 -28.97
N ALA A 135 -6.12 3.32 -29.08
CA ALA A 135 -6.44 3.99 -30.33
C ALA A 135 -5.32 3.83 -31.39
N ALA A 136 -4.06 3.98 -30.97
CA ALA A 136 -2.92 3.77 -31.86
C ALA A 136 -2.86 2.33 -32.41
N ARG A 137 -3.20 1.34 -31.59
CA ARG A 137 -3.26 -0.06 -32.03
C ARG A 137 -4.40 -0.34 -32.99
N ILE A 138 -5.58 0.20 -32.72
CA ILE A 138 -6.72 0.07 -33.63
C ILE A 138 -6.36 0.65 -35.00
N LEU A 139 -5.75 1.83 -35.05
CA LEU A 139 -5.29 2.43 -36.30
C LEU A 139 -4.28 1.54 -37.03
N THR A 140 -3.31 0.97 -36.30
CA THR A 140 -2.32 0.05 -36.87
C THR A 140 -2.96 -1.20 -37.50
N ILE A 141 -4.02 -1.73 -36.88
CA ILE A 141 -4.76 -2.89 -37.40
C ILE A 141 -5.55 -2.53 -38.67
N LEU A 142 -6.20 -1.37 -38.67
CA LEU A 142 -7.05 -0.92 -39.76
C LEU A 142 -6.27 -0.47 -40.99
N THR A 143 -4.98 -0.11 -40.83
CA THR A 143 -4.13 0.36 -41.94
C THR A 143 -3.24 -0.71 -42.54
N LYS A 144 -3.34 -1.95 -42.08
CA LYS A 144 -2.70 -3.14 -42.68
C LYS A 144 -3.62 -3.79 -43.70
#